data_b008ad760dc68e24526f9086bcfa8444
#
_entry.id   b008ad760dc68e24526f9086bcfa8444
#
_cell.length_a   1.000
_cell.length_b   1.000
_cell.length_c   1.000
_cell.angle_alpha   90.00
_cell.angle_beta   90.00
_cell.angle_gamma   90.00
#
_symmetry.space_group_name_H-M   'P 1'
#
loop_
_entity.id
_entity.type
_entity.pdbx_description
1 polymer ?
#
loop_
_entity_poly.entity_id
_entity_poly.type
_entity_poly.pdbx_seq_one_letter_code
_entity_poly.pdbx_strand_id
1 'polypeptide(L)'
;MRIFKYPRFNRFASKEGIIDAELEEMVKQLEARQTDADLGGGVYKVRLARSGEGKSGGYRIIVYFRNKFRTFFVYGFTKSDRDNIDEKELRAFKVDARDQFALTEEQIRVRLENGTLIEVITS
;
A
#
# COMPACT_ATOMS: atom_id res chain seq x y z
N MET A 1 7.01 10.59 8.51
CA MET A 1 6.40 10.14 7.23
C MET A 1 4.90 9.96 7.40
N ARG A 2 4.11 10.42 6.45
CA ARG A 2 2.67 10.22 6.48
C ARG A 2 2.31 8.96 5.72
N ILE A 3 1.35 8.20 6.27
CA ILE A 3 0.91 6.92 5.71
C ILE A 3 -0.60 6.99 5.48
N PHE A 4 -1.04 6.59 4.29
CA PHE A 4 -2.43 6.64 3.87
C PHE A 4 -2.89 5.29 3.35
N LYS A 5 -4.20 5.05 3.41
CA LYS A 5 -4.86 3.88 2.81
C LYS A 5 -5.91 4.37 1.82
N TYR A 6 -6.01 3.67 0.70
CA TYR A 6 -7.16 3.81 -0.20
C TYR A 6 -8.37 3.11 0.41
N PRO A 7 -9.58 3.59 0.16
CA PRO A 7 -10.79 2.93 0.70
C PRO A 7 -10.89 1.46 0.34
N ARG A 8 -10.58 1.08 -0.90
CA ARG A 8 -10.63 -0.34 -1.30
C ARG A 8 -9.60 -1.19 -0.55
N PHE A 9 -8.40 -0.65 -0.31
CA PHE A 9 -7.41 -1.35 0.50
C PHE A 9 -7.90 -1.47 1.93
N ASN A 10 -8.50 -0.43 2.48
CA ASN A 10 -9.03 -0.45 3.85
C ASN A 10 -10.10 -1.54 4.01
N ARG A 11 -10.97 -1.70 3.01
CA ARG A 11 -11.97 -2.77 3.02
C ARG A 11 -11.32 -4.15 3.00
N PHE A 12 -10.30 -4.33 2.15
CA PHE A 12 -9.54 -5.57 2.08
C PHE A 12 -8.87 -5.87 3.43
N ALA A 13 -8.18 -4.88 4.00
CA ALA A 13 -7.47 -5.03 5.27
C ALA A 13 -8.43 -5.38 6.41
N SER A 14 -9.58 -4.71 6.46
CA SER A 14 -10.61 -4.98 7.49
C SER A 14 -11.13 -6.41 7.37
N LYS A 15 -11.44 -6.84 6.16
CA LYS A 15 -11.93 -8.20 5.90
C LYS A 15 -10.90 -9.26 6.29
N GLU A 16 -9.63 -9.02 5.99
CA GLU A 16 -8.56 -9.98 6.23
C GLU A 16 -7.91 -9.85 7.60
N GLY A 17 -8.33 -8.88 8.41
CA GLY A 17 -7.76 -8.70 9.75
C GLY A 17 -6.36 -8.08 9.76
N ILE A 18 -6.01 -7.34 8.73
CA ILE A 18 -4.71 -6.64 8.67
C ILE A 18 -4.85 -5.32 9.42
N ILE A 19 -4.08 -5.16 10.49
CA ILE A 19 -4.16 -3.99 11.37
C ILE A 19 -3.11 -2.94 10.99
N ASP A 20 -3.32 -1.71 11.44
CA ASP A 20 -2.42 -0.59 11.13
C ASP A 20 -0.98 -0.82 11.62
N ALA A 21 -0.80 -1.53 12.72
CA ALA A 21 0.55 -1.87 13.21
C ALA A 21 1.33 -2.71 12.21
N GLU A 22 0.65 -3.60 11.47
CA GLU A 22 1.29 -4.39 10.42
C GLU A 22 1.69 -3.50 9.23
N LEU A 23 0.87 -2.49 8.92
CA LEU A 23 1.18 -1.53 7.86
C LEU A 23 2.40 -0.69 8.23
N GLU A 24 2.50 -0.26 9.48
CA GLU A 24 3.66 0.48 9.97
C GLU A 24 4.94 -0.36 9.87
N GLU A 25 4.85 -1.64 10.19
CA GLU A 25 6.00 -2.54 10.07
C GLU A 25 6.43 -2.70 8.61
N MET A 26 5.48 -2.80 7.69
CA MET A 26 5.80 -2.83 6.25
C MET A 26 6.52 -1.57 5.80
N VAL A 27 6.12 -0.39 6.31
CA VAL A 27 6.81 0.86 6.00
C VAL A 27 8.25 0.84 6.50
N LYS A 28 8.47 0.33 7.69
CA LYS A 28 9.84 0.19 8.24
C LYS A 28 10.70 -0.71 7.36
N GLN A 29 10.14 -1.80 6.87
CA GLN A 29 10.84 -2.70 5.95
C GLN A 29 11.18 -2.00 4.63
N LEU A 30 10.26 -1.22 4.09
CA LEU A 30 10.49 -0.43 2.88
C LEU A 30 11.59 0.62 3.10
N GLU A 31 11.58 1.31 4.25
CA GLU A 31 12.61 2.27 4.61
C GLU A 31 13.99 1.61 4.73
N ALA A 32 14.03 0.38 5.22
CA ALA A 32 15.26 -0.41 5.33
C ALA A 32 15.63 -1.11 4.02
N ARG A 33 14.88 -0.85 2.94
CA ARG A 33 15.06 -1.49 1.62
C ARG A 33 14.88 -3.02 1.66
N GLN A 34 14.10 -3.50 2.61
CA GLN A 34 13.73 -4.92 2.73
C GLN A 34 12.39 -5.12 2.05
N THR A 35 12.38 -5.08 0.72
CA THR A 35 11.17 -5.20 -0.06
C THR A 35 11.20 -6.45 -0.94
N ASP A 36 10.04 -7.01 -1.21
CA ASP A 36 9.91 -8.20 -2.06
C ASP A 36 10.08 -7.85 -3.54
N ALA A 37 9.53 -6.72 -3.97
CA ALA A 37 9.66 -6.29 -5.36
C ALA A 37 9.47 -4.78 -5.49
N ASP A 38 10.48 -4.11 -6.04
CA ASP A 38 10.42 -2.73 -6.49
C ASP A 38 9.98 -2.76 -7.96
N LEU A 39 8.78 -2.27 -8.24
CA LEU A 39 8.20 -2.31 -9.58
C LEU A 39 8.49 -1.06 -10.40
N GLY A 40 9.21 -0.09 -9.82
CA GLY A 40 9.53 1.18 -10.46
C GLY A 40 8.48 2.25 -10.19
N GLY A 41 8.87 3.52 -10.35
CA GLY A 41 7.96 4.66 -10.19
C GLY A 41 7.42 4.85 -8.78
N GLY A 42 8.08 4.27 -7.78
CA GLY A 42 7.59 4.32 -6.40
C GLY A 42 6.53 3.27 -6.09
N VAL A 43 6.29 2.32 -6.99
CA VAL A 43 5.33 1.24 -6.79
C VAL A 43 6.06 0.00 -6.30
N TYR A 44 5.61 -0.56 -5.18
CA TYR A 44 6.21 -1.75 -4.56
C TYR A 44 5.14 -2.81 -4.38
N LYS A 45 5.56 -4.06 -4.47
CA LYS A 45 4.73 -5.20 -4.12
C LYS A 45 5.34 -5.84 -2.88
N VAL A 46 4.57 -5.90 -1.80
CA VAL A 46 5.01 -6.43 -0.51
C VAL A 46 4.23 -7.70 -0.20
N ARG A 47 4.92 -8.74 0.23
CA ARG A 47 4.28 -9.96 0.71
C ARG A 47 4.05 -9.87 2.21
N LEU A 48 2.87 -10.29 2.63
CA LEU A 48 2.52 -10.37 4.05
C LEU A 48 2.02 -11.78 4.34
N ALA A 49 2.58 -12.40 5.36
CA ALA A 49 2.17 -13.75 5.75
C ALA A 49 0.73 -13.71 6.27
N ARG A 50 -0.08 -14.68 5.81
CA ARG A 50 -1.40 -14.92 6.35
C ARG A 50 -1.28 -15.88 7.52
N SER A 51 -2.12 -15.71 8.55
CA SER A 51 -2.12 -16.59 9.72
C SER A 51 -2.22 -18.07 9.30
N GLY A 52 -1.27 -18.89 9.74
CA GLY A 52 -1.21 -20.29 9.40
C GLY A 52 -0.60 -20.61 8.03
N GLU A 53 -0.20 -19.60 7.26
CA GLU A 53 0.42 -19.75 5.95
C GLU A 53 1.72 -18.95 5.90
N GLY A 54 2.68 -19.40 5.11
CA GLY A 54 3.91 -18.63 4.90
C GLY A 54 3.69 -17.45 3.98
N LYS A 55 4.73 -16.60 3.80
CA LYS A 55 4.67 -15.43 2.92
C LYS A 55 4.25 -15.80 1.49
N SER A 56 4.65 -16.96 1.00
CA SER A 56 4.34 -17.39 -0.35
C SER A 56 2.84 -17.66 -0.55
N GLY A 57 2.14 -18.06 0.50
CA GLY A 57 0.70 -18.33 0.46
C GLY A 57 -0.17 -17.20 1.01
N GLY A 58 0.45 -16.10 1.41
CA GLY A 58 -0.26 -15.01 2.07
C GLY A 58 -0.79 -13.94 1.12
N TYR A 59 -0.68 -12.69 1.59
CA TYR A 59 -1.18 -11.53 0.86
C TYR A 59 -0.12 -10.90 -0.02
N ARG A 60 -0.57 -10.27 -1.09
CA ARG A 60 0.24 -9.37 -1.91
C ARG A 60 -0.37 -7.99 -1.81
N ILE A 61 0.46 -7.00 -1.47
CA ILE A 61 0.00 -5.63 -1.21
C ILE A 61 0.75 -4.68 -2.13
N ILE A 62 0.01 -3.84 -2.85
CA ILE A 62 0.59 -2.80 -3.70
C ILE A 62 0.66 -1.52 -2.88
N VAL A 63 1.86 -0.96 -2.81
CA VAL A 63 2.19 0.20 -1.98
C VAL A 63 2.90 1.24 -2.83
N TYR A 64 2.49 2.49 -2.72
CA TYR A 64 3.28 3.60 -3.25
C TYR A 64 4.14 4.13 -2.11
N PHE A 65 5.44 4.13 -2.29
CA PHE A 65 6.37 4.52 -1.24
C PHE A 65 7.44 5.46 -1.77
N ARG A 66 7.61 6.59 -1.09
CA ARG A 66 8.75 7.50 -1.29
C ARG A 66 9.33 7.77 0.09
N ASN A 67 10.58 7.37 0.27
CA ASN A 67 11.24 7.44 1.58
C ASN A 67 11.22 8.85 2.15
N LYS A 68 10.91 8.96 3.44
CA LYS A 68 10.84 10.22 4.20
C LYS A 68 9.81 11.20 3.65
N PHE A 69 8.85 10.72 2.85
CA PHE A 69 7.82 11.58 2.28
C PHE A 69 6.42 11.04 2.52
N ARG A 70 5.95 10.11 1.69
CA ARG A 70 4.58 9.59 1.76
C ARG A 70 4.53 8.11 1.40
N THR A 71 3.58 7.41 2.01
CA THR A 71 3.29 6.01 1.70
C THR A 71 1.78 5.86 1.52
N PHE A 72 1.36 5.13 0.47
CA PHE A 72 -0.05 4.86 0.20
C PHE A 72 -0.24 3.36 0.02
N PHE A 73 -1.08 2.76 0.86
CA PHE A 73 -1.50 1.37 0.70
C PHE A 73 -2.72 1.36 -0.22
N VAL A 74 -2.59 0.77 -1.40
CA VAL A 74 -3.48 1.00 -2.53
C VAL A 74 -4.37 -0.19 -2.84
N TYR A 75 -3.80 -1.38 -2.84
CA TYR A 75 -4.49 -2.58 -3.29
C TYR A 75 -3.90 -3.80 -2.60
N GLY A 76 -4.76 -4.76 -2.30
CA GLY A 76 -4.32 -6.02 -1.72
C GLY A 76 -5.09 -7.18 -2.33
N PHE A 77 -4.44 -8.32 -2.42
CA PHE A 77 -5.08 -9.56 -2.88
C PHE A 77 -4.43 -10.75 -2.21
N THR A 78 -5.17 -11.85 -2.14
CA THR A 78 -4.62 -13.12 -1.69
C THR A 78 -4.08 -13.87 -2.89
N LYS A 79 -3.01 -14.63 -2.70
CA LYS A 79 -2.44 -15.42 -3.78
C LYS A 79 -3.43 -16.48 -4.29
N SER A 80 -4.33 -16.95 -3.43
CA SER A 80 -5.37 -17.90 -3.83
C SER A 80 -6.38 -17.28 -4.80
N ASP A 81 -6.61 -15.97 -4.73
CA ASP A 81 -7.57 -15.28 -5.58
C ASP A 81 -6.95 -14.88 -6.93
N ARG A 82 -5.68 -14.52 -6.93
CA ARG A 82 -4.95 -14.19 -8.15
C ARG A 82 -3.45 -14.27 -7.89
N ASP A 83 -2.69 -14.57 -8.95
CA ASP A 83 -1.24 -14.72 -8.83
C ASP A 83 -0.50 -13.39 -8.77
N ASN A 84 -0.91 -12.43 -9.60
CA ASN A 84 -0.19 -11.16 -9.72
C ASN A 84 -1.03 -10.12 -10.45
N ILE A 85 -0.58 -8.88 -10.41
CA ILE A 85 -1.13 -7.81 -11.24
C ILE A 85 -0.55 -7.95 -12.65
N ASP A 86 -1.29 -7.49 -13.66
CA ASP A 86 -0.81 -7.51 -15.04
C ASP A 86 -0.08 -6.21 -15.41
N GLU A 87 0.51 -6.17 -16.59
CA GLU A 87 1.27 -5.00 -17.04
C GLU A 87 0.42 -3.74 -17.17
N LYS A 88 -0.84 -3.89 -17.60
CA LYS A 88 -1.74 -2.76 -17.74
C LYS A 88 -2.06 -2.15 -16.39
N GLU A 89 -2.34 -3.00 -15.39
CA GLU A 89 -2.56 -2.55 -14.02
C GLU A 89 -1.31 -1.86 -13.47
N LEU A 90 -0.13 -2.42 -13.72
CA LEU A 90 1.12 -1.83 -13.24
C LEU A 90 1.33 -0.44 -13.82
N ARG A 91 1.08 -0.26 -15.12
CA ARG A 91 1.19 1.07 -15.73
C ARG A 91 0.23 2.07 -15.09
N ALA A 92 -1.02 1.64 -14.82
CA ALA A 92 -2.01 2.48 -14.15
C ALA A 92 -1.56 2.84 -12.74
N PHE A 93 -1.01 1.90 -11.99
CA PHE A 93 -0.48 2.17 -10.66
C PHE A 93 0.68 3.19 -10.71
N LYS A 94 1.57 3.09 -11.68
CA LYS A 94 2.69 4.03 -11.81
C LYS A 94 2.22 5.46 -12.08
N VAL A 95 1.22 5.62 -12.94
CA VAL A 95 0.63 6.93 -13.21
C VAL A 95 -0.03 7.47 -11.94
N ASP A 96 -0.81 6.65 -11.27
CA ASP A 96 -1.49 7.04 -10.04
C ASP A 96 -0.50 7.39 -8.92
N ALA A 97 0.58 6.62 -8.78
CA ALA A 97 1.61 6.89 -7.78
C ALA A 97 2.22 8.28 -8.00
N ARG A 98 2.57 8.60 -9.25
CA ARG A 98 3.10 9.93 -9.59
C ARG A 98 2.14 11.02 -9.16
N ASP A 99 0.85 10.85 -9.42
CA ASP A 99 -0.17 11.85 -9.07
C ASP A 99 -0.32 11.97 -7.55
N GLN A 100 -0.30 10.87 -6.82
CA GLN A 100 -0.41 10.89 -5.36
C GLN A 100 0.78 11.56 -4.69
N PHE A 101 1.99 11.31 -5.18
CA PHE A 101 3.18 11.97 -4.65
C PHE A 101 3.19 13.46 -4.96
N ALA A 102 2.52 13.92 -6.00
CA ALA A 102 2.44 15.31 -6.39
C ALA A 102 1.31 16.09 -5.71
N LEU A 103 0.44 15.43 -4.94
CA LEU A 103 -0.65 16.11 -4.24
C LEU A 103 -0.12 17.19 -3.29
N THR A 104 -0.76 18.36 -3.28
CA THR A 104 -0.48 19.39 -2.29
C THR A 104 -1.06 18.97 -0.94
N GLU A 105 -0.58 19.59 0.14
CA GLU A 105 -1.14 19.34 1.47
C GLU A 105 -2.63 19.66 1.53
N GLU A 106 -3.07 20.71 0.83
CA GLU A 106 -4.49 21.07 0.74
C GLU A 106 -5.30 19.97 0.04
N GLN A 107 -4.77 19.42 -1.04
CA GLN A 107 -5.43 18.31 -1.75
C GLN A 107 -5.51 17.07 -0.87
N ILE A 108 -4.47 16.78 -0.10
CA ILE A 108 -4.49 15.68 0.88
C ILE A 108 -5.60 15.92 1.91
N ARG A 109 -5.68 17.15 2.45
CA ARG A 109 -6.70 17.51 3.44
C ARG A 109 -8.12 17.26 2.90
N VAL A 110 -8.37 17.70 1.66
CA VAL A 110 -9.68 17.51 1.02
C VAL A 110 -10.01 16.02 0.87
N ARG A 111 -9.03 15.21 0.47
CA ARG A 111 -9.24 13.77 0.29
C ARG A 111 -9.48 13.04 1.61
N LEU A 112 -8.84 13.50 2.68
CA LEU A 112 -9.11 12.95 4.02
C LEU A 112 -10.51 13.32 4.48
N GLU A 113 -10.96 14.55 4.22
CA GLU A 113 -12.30 14.99 4.60
C GLU A 113 -13.40 14.25 3.83
N ASN A 114 -13.20 14.03 2.53
CA ASN A 114 -14.23 13.36 1.70
C ASN A 114 -14.11 11.83 1.70
N GLY A 115 -13.13 11.28 2.41
CA GLY A 115 -12.99 9.84 2.58
C GLY A 115 -12.32 9.12 1.41
N THR A 116 -11.74 9.83 0.45
CA THR A 116 -11.00 9.18 -0.65
C THR A 116 -9.58 8.80 -0.26
N LEU A 117 -9.08 9.31 0.86
CA LEU A 117 -7.89 8.82 1.54
C LEU A 117 -8.22 8.65 3.02
N ILE A 118 -7.59 7.66 3.64
CA ILE A 118 -7.71 7.37 5.07
C ILE A 118 -6.30 7.42 5.65
N GLU A 119 -6.08 8.22 6.67
CA GLU A 119 -4.76 8.31 7.27
C GLU A 119 -4.53 7.22 8.30
N VAL A 120 -3.37 6.58 8.24
CA VAL A 120 -2.91 5.64 9.27
C VAL A 120 -2.25 6.48 10.37
N ILE A 121 -2.86 6.45 11.54
CA ILE A 121 -2.34 7.21 12.68
C ILE A 121 -1.23 6.39 13.32
N THR A 122 -0.02 6.91 13.25
CA THR A 122 1.15 6.28 13.85
C THR A 122 1.31 6.76 15.30
N SER A 123 1.65 5.83 16.16
CA SER A 123 1.92 6.15 17.57
C SER A 123 3.37 6.53 17.82
#